data_21e8963f49aea517b8fbd593f01052c2
#
_entry.id   21e8963f49aea517b8fbd593f01052c2
#
_cell.length_a   1.000
_cell.length_b   1.000
_cell.length_c   1.000
_cell.angle_alpha   90.00
_cell.angle_beta   90.00
_cell.angle_gamma   90.00
#
_symmetry.space_group_name_H-M   'P 1'
#
loop_
_entity.id
_entity.type
_entity.pdbx_description
1 polymer ?
#
loop_
_entity_poly.entity_id
_entity_poly.type
_entity_poly.pdbx_seq_one_letter_code
_entity_poly.pdbx_strand_id
1 'polypeptide(L)'
;MPPPRRRTKKFSELVAASIPAHARGKPIELWWQDEARVGQQGSLTYVWAEKGSRPRAPRDQRYEWAYLFGAVCPARGIGAALVLPEINTEAMNLHLAEISRRVAPGAHAVVNLDGAGWHKTGGRLHVPDNISLLPLPRYSPELNPVENIWQFLRQNYLANSVYQTYEAIVDACCDAWNALVAAPETIRSIASRAWAEAVNP
;
A
#
# COMPACT_ATOMS: atom_id res chain seq x y z
N MET A 1 21.37 -13.96 -8.06
CA MET A 1 20.85 -12.87 -7.21
C MET A 1 22.02 -12.08 -6.64
N PRO A 2 22.11 -10.77 -6.75
CA PRO A 2 23.17 -9.99 -6.11
C PRO A 2 23.03 -10.09 -4.58
N PRO A 3 24.14 -10.07 -3.83
CA PRO A 3 24.10 -10.22 -2.38
C PRO A 3 23.33 -9.06 -1.73
N PRO A 4 22.61 -9.30 -0.64
CA PRO A 4 21.70 -8.32 0.00
C PRO A 4 22.33 -6.97 0.32
N ARG A 5 23.60 -6.93 0.72
CA ARG A 5 24.34 -5.69 1.04
C ARG A 5 24.45 -4.67 -0.10
N ARG A 6 24.50 -5.11 -1.36
CA ARG A 6 24.60 -4.19 -2.51
C ARG A 6 23.26 -3.51 -2.84
N ARG A 7 22.15 -4.21 -2.63
CA ARG A 7 20.79 -3.65 -2.82
C ARG A 7 20.46 -2.61 -1.74
N THR A 8 20.78 -2.90 -0.49
CA THR A 8 20.56 -2.01 0.65
C THR A 8 21.28 -0.68 0.48
N LYS A 9 22.59 -0.70 0.14
CA LYS A 9 23.38 0.51 -0.06
C LYS A 9 22.81 1.40 -1.17
N LYS A 10 22.40 0.81 -2.29
CA LYS A 10 21.81 1.55 -3.40
C LYS A 10 20.45 2.17 -3.02
N PHE A 11 19.62 1.48 -2.23
CA PHE A 11 18.32 2.01 -1.81
C PHE A 11 18.49 3.19 -0.85
N SER A 12 19.35 3.10 0.16
CA SER A 12 19.63 4.22 1.08
C SER A 12 20.16 5.45 0.34
N GLU A 13 21.00 5.29 -0.67
CA GLU A 13 21.47 6.38 -1.51
C GLU A 13 20.32 7.04 -2.30
N LEU A 14 19.39 6.25 -2.83
CA LEU A 14 18.20 6.74 -3.54
C LEU A 14 17.27 7.51 -2.59
N VAL A 15 17.01 6.97 -1.39
CA VAL A 15 16.22 7.68 -0.39
C VAL A 15 16.89 9.00 0.00
N ALA A 16 18.19 8.99 0.30
CA ALA A 16 18.94 10.22 0.65
C ALA A 16 18.89 11.27 -0.47
N ALA A 17 18.97 10.84 -1.73
CA ALA A 17 18.86 11.70 -2.91
C ALA A 17 17.45 12.28 -3.13
N SER A 18 16.40 11.59 -2.65
CA SER A 18 15.03 12.05 -2.78
C SER A 18 14.60 13.09 -1.73
N ILE A 19 15.40 13.26 -0.66
CA ILE A 19 15.11 14.19 0.44
C ILE A 19 15.44 15.62 0.00
N PRO A 20 14.45 16.54 -0.05
CA PRO A 20 14.68 17.92 -0.43
C PRO A 20 15.43 18.69 0.66
N ALA A 21 16.03 19.83 0.30
CA ALA A 21 16.87 20.63 1.19
C ALA A 21 16.15 21.02 2.50
N HIS A 22 14.86 21.36 2.42
CA HIS A 22 14.05 21.77 3.58
C HIS A 22 13.70 20.61 4.55
N ALA A 23 13.91 19.37 4.13
CA ALA A 23 13.67 18.17 4.93
C ALA A 23 14.96 17.53 5.47
N ARG A 24 16.12 18.06 5.13
CA ARG A 24 17.40 17.56 5.66
C ARG A 24 17.47 17.75 7.17
N GLY A 25 17.88 16.71 7.88
CA GLY A 25 17.94 16.69 9.35
C GLY A 25 16.61 16.41 10.05
N LYS A 26 15.51 16.22 9.33
CA LYS A 26 14.25 15.74 9.90
C LYS A 26 14.26 14.22 10.04
N PRO A 27 13.49 13.64 10.97
CA PRO A 27 13.23 12.22 10.98
C PRO A 27 12.59 11.79 9.67
N ILE A 28 13.08 10.71 9.07
CA ILE A 28 12.58 10.20 7.80
C ILE A 28 11.69 8.97 8.03
N GLU A 29 10.48 9.02 7.50
CA GLU A 29 9.55 7.88 7.47
C GLU A 29 9.53 7.26 6.07
N LEU A 30 9.77 5.96 5.97
CA LEU A 30 9.57 5.23 4.72
C LEU A 30 8.13 4.73 4.66
N TRP A 31 7.43 5.19 3.64
CA TRP A 31 6.08 4.76 3.30
C TRP A 31 6.10 3.97 2.00
N TRP A 32 5.22 3.01 1.90
CA TRP A 32 5.03 2.16 0.73
C TRP A 32 3.58 2.26 0.30
N GLN A 33 3.36 2.63 -0.95
CA GLN A 33 2.05 2.93 -1.50
C GLN A 33 1.77 2.03 -2.72
N ASP A 34 0.49 1.66 -2.88
CA ASP A 34 -0.02 0.91 -4.02
C ASP A 34 -1.54 0.99 -4.10
N GLU A 35 -2.14 0.53 -5.22
CA GLU A 35 -3.58 0.44 -5.40
C GLU A 35 -4.03 -1.00 -5.65
N ALA A 36 -5.11 -1.39 -5.00
CA ALA A 36 -5.77 -2.67 -5.23
C ALA A 36 -7.20 -2.48 -5.76
N ARG A 37 -7.56 -3.25 -6.78
CA ARG A 37 -8.94 -3.35 -7.22
C ARG A 37 -9.66 -4.43 -6.42
N VAL A 38 -10.81 -4.08 -5.85
CA VAL A 38 -11.70 -4.96 -5.10
C VAL A 38 -13.10 -4.88 -5.70
N GLY A 39 -13.77 -6.01 -5.88
CA GLY A 39 -15.11 -5.98 -6.45
C GLY A 39 -15.75 -7.34 -6.61
N GLN A 40 -16.84 -7.35 -7.36
CA GLN A 40 -17.72 -8.49 -7.54
C GLN A 40 -17.03 -9.70 -8.20
N GLN A 41 -16.07 -9.51 -9.09
CA GLN A 41 -15.20 -10.58 -9.60
C GLN A 41 -14.05 -10.87 -8.63
N GLY A 42 -14.39 -11.16 -7.37
CA GLY A 42 -13.44 -11.41 -6.30
C GLY A 42 -12.55 -12.63 -6.54
N SER A 43 -11.42 -12.65 -5.84
CA SER A 43 -10.51 -13.79 -5.83
C SER A 43 -11.05 -14.90 -4.93
N LEU A 44 -10.91 -16.14 -5.38
CA LEU A 44 -11.12 -17.31 -4.54
C LEU A 44 -9.85 -17.62 -3.77
N THR A 45 -9.98 -17.97 -2.49
CA THR A 45 -8.86 -18.44 -1.67
C THR A 45 -9.21 -19.77 -1.02
N TYR A 46 -8.19 -20.47 -0.54
CA TYR A 46 -8.37 -21.72 0.19
C TYR A 46 -9.10 -21.47 1.50
N VAL A 47 -10.02 -22.37 1.83
CA VAL A 47 -10.72 -22.40 3.13
C VAL A 47 -10.43 -23.72 3.83
N TRP A 48 -10.37 -23.66 5.15
CA TRP A 48 -10.31 -24.90 5.94
C TRP A 48 -11.63 -25.63 5.83
N ALA A 49 -11.57 -26.92 5.51
CA ALA A 49 -12.74 -27.77 5.34
C ALA A 49 -12.41 -29.19 5.81
N GLU A 50 -13.45 -29.98 6.06
CA GLU A 50 -13.30 -31.39 6.40
C GLU A 50 -12.56 -32.16 5.31
N LYS A 51 -11.65 -33.07 5.71
CA LYS A 51 -10.85 -33.85 4.78
C LYS A 51 -11.76 -34.67 3.86
N GLY A 52 -11.54 -34.51 2.55
CA GLY A 52 -12.36 -35.16 1.51
C GLY A 52 -13.59 -34.38 1.07
N SER A 53 -13.91 -33.24 1.73
CA SER A 53 -14.96 -32.35 1.28
C SER A 53 -14.47 -31.43 0.14
N ARG A 54 -15.45 -30.93 -0.66
CA ARG A 54 -15.23 -29.87 -1.66
C ARG A 54 -16.09 -28.67 -1.31
N PRO A 55 -15.61 -27.72 -0.49
CA PRO A 55 -16.37 -26.52 -0.18
C PRO A 55 -16.69 -25.75 -1.46
N ARG A 56 -17.93 -25.31 -1.60
CA ARG A 56 -18.36 -24.46 -2.71
C ARG A 56 -18.13 -23.01 -2.32
N ALA A 57 -17.43 -22.24 -3.16
CA ALA A 57 -17.32 -20.79 -3.03
C ALA A 57 -18.25 -20.14 -4.06
N PRO A 58 -19.06 -19.15 -3.67
CA PRO A 58 -19.85 -18.38 -4.62
C PRO A 58 -18.89 -17.58 -5.52
N ARG A 59 -19.22 -17.49 -6.81
CA ARG A 59 -18.50 -16.66 -7.76
C ARG A 59 -19.46 -15.64 -8.34
N ASP A 60 -19.21 -14.37 -8.07
CA ASP A 60 -19.96 -13.29 -8.69
C ASP A 60 -19.49 -13.05 -10.12
N GLN A 61 -20.43 -12.80 -11.04
CA GLN A 61 -20.16 -12.54 -12.45
C GLN A 61 -20.41 -11.07 -12.83
N ARG A 62 -20.85 -10.25 -11.88
CA ARG A 62 -21.09 -8.82 -12.07
C ARG A 62 -19.76 -8.06 -12.12
N TYR A 63 -19.80 -6.75 -12.46
CA TYR A 63 -18.61 -6.00 -12.86
C TYR A 63 -18.40 -4.72 -12.05
N GLU A 64 -19.02 -4.58 -10.89
CA GLU A 64 -18.75 -3.43 -10.03
C GLU A 64 -17.47 -3.64 -9.21
N TRP A 65 -16.68 -2.59 -9.06
CA TRP A 65 -15.47 -2.59 -8.25
C TRP A 65 -15.17 -1.19 -7.71
N ALA A 66 -14.44 -1.16 -6.61
CA ALA A 66 -13.80 0.01 -6.05
C ALA A 66 -12.28 -0.16 -6.05
N TYR A 67 -11.57 0.95 -5.89
CA TYR A 67 -10.12 0.95 -5.78
C TYR A 67 -9.72 1.32 -4.36
N LEU A 68 -8.99 0.44 -3.70
CA LEU A 68 -8.39 0.67 -2.40
C LEU A 68 -6.98 1.21 -2.59
N PHE A 69 -6.80 2.51 -2.39
CA PHE A 69 -5.50 3.14 -2.29
C PHE A 69 -4.96 2.90 -0.89
N GLY A 70 -3.80 2.28 -0.76
CA GLY A 70 -3.21 1.97 0.53
C GLY A 70 -1.75 2.36 0.62
N ALA A 71 -1.37 2.90 1.76
CA ALA A 71 0.01 3.16 2.09
C ALA A 71 0.30 2.74 3.52
N VAL A 72 1.47 2.17 3.76
CA VAL A 72 1.90 1.75 5.09
C VAL A 72 3.30 2.28 5.43
N CYS A 73 3.51 2.59 6.70
CA CYS A 73 4.82 2.86 7.30
C CYS A 73 5.13 1.70 8.26
N PRO A 74 5.87 0.66 7.83
CA PRO A 74 6.11 -0.52 8.66
C PRO A 74 6.84 -0.21 9.95
N ALA A 75 7.79 0.72 9.93
CA ALA A 75 8.55 1.13 11.14
C ALA A 75 7.62 1.62 12.26
N ARG A 76 6.53 2.32 11.91
CA ARG A 76 5.54 2.80 12.88
C ARG A 76 4.38 1.82 13.08
N GLY A 77 4.19 0.86 12.18
CA GLY A 77 3.03 -0.04 12.20
C GLY A 77 1.72 0.68 11.90
N ILE A 78 1.72 1.69 11.05
CA ILE A 78 0.55 2.49 10.69
C ILE A 78 0.30 2.46 9.19
N GLY A 79 -0.92 2.82 8.80
CA GLY A 79 -1.31 2.95 7.41
C GLY A 79 -2.29 4.09 7.17
N ALA A 80 -2.40 4.48 5.91
CA ALA A 80 -3.37 5.42 5.37
C ALA A 80 -4.07 4.78 4.18
N ALA A 81 -5.38 4.91 4.06
CA ALA A 81 -6.10 4.41 2.89
C ALA A 81 -7.31 5.26 2.52
N LEU A 82 -7.68 5.15 1.25
CA LEU A 82 -8.94 5.67 0.70
C LEU A 82 -9.55 4.61 -0.20
N VAL A 83 -10.88 4.50 -0.19
CA VAL A 83 -11.63 3.69 -1.14
C VAL A 83 -12.28 4.64 -2.13
N LEU A 84 -11.92 4.52 -3.40
CA LEU A 84 -12.31 5.45 -4.46
C LEU A 84 -12.88 4.70 -5.67
N PRO A 85 -13.77 5.35 -6.46
CA PRO A 85 -14.38 4.70 -7.63
C PRO A 85 -13.42 4.59 -8.81
N GLU A 86 -12.37 5.39 -8.86
CA GLU A 86 -11.49 5.52 -10.01
C GLU A 86 -10.02 5.64 -9.61
N ILE A 87 -9.12 5.24 -10.53
CA ILE A 87 -7.69 5.51 -10.45
C ILE A 87 -7.35 6.65 -11.40
N ASN A 88 -6.97 7.78 -10.83
CA ASN A 88 -6.51 8.95 -11.57
C ASN A 88 -5.62 9.85 -10.70
N THR A 89 -5.09 10.93 -11.27
CA THR A 89 -4.21 11.85 -10.55
C THR A 89 -4.91 12.57 -9.39
N GLU A 90 -6.22 12.83 -9.49
CA GLU A 90 -6.99 13.48 -8.43
C GLU A 90 -7.16 12.54 -7.22
N ALA A 91 -7.49 11.27 -7.48
CA ALA A 91 -7.51 10.23 -6.46
C ALA A 91 -6.16 10.10 -5.74
N MET A 92 -5.05 10.15 -6.50
CA MET A 92 -3.72 10.14 -5.92
C MET A 92 -3.42 11.38 -5.07
N ASN A 93 -3.89 12.57 -5.48
CA ASN A 93 -3.76 13.79 -4.68
C ASN A 93 -4.48 13.66 -3.33
N LEU A 94 -5.69 13.10 -3.32
CA LEU A 94 -6.44 12.85 -2.08
C LEU A 94 -5.68 11.86 -1.19
N HIS A 95 -5.13 10.79 -1.78
CA HIS A 95 -4.38 9.79 -1.04
C HIS A 95 -3.06 10.34 -0.46
N LEU A 96 -2.31 11.14 -1.23
CA LEU A 96 -1.11 11.82 -0.72
C LEU A 96 -1.44 12.78 0.43
N ALA A 97 -2.56 13.51 0.35
CA ALA A 97 -3.02 14.36 1.43
C ALA A 97 -3.35 13.54 2.70
N GLU A 98 -3.95 12.36 2.56
CA GLU A 98 -4.23 11.46 3.70
C GLU A 98 -2.93 10.90 4.31
N ILE A 99 -1.98 10.47 3.48
CA ILE A 99 -0.64 10.06 3.96
C ILE A 99 0.03 11.19 4.73
N SER A 100 0.00 12.41 4.18
CA SER A 100 0.60 13.62 4.79
C SER A 100 0.10 13.88 6.21
N ARG A 101 -1.20 13.65 6.47
CA ARG A 101 -1.81 13.80 7.81
C ARG A 101 -1.33 12.74 8.80
N ARG A 102 -0.87 11.59 8.33
CA ARG A 102 -0.39 10.46 9.15
C ARG A 102 1.11 10.51 9.45
N VAL A 103 1.86 11.30 8.69
CA VAL A 103 3.29 11.55 8.96
C VAL A 103 3.45 12.19 10.33
N ALA A 104 4.43 11.74 11.10
CA ALA A 104 4.65 12.29 12.44
C ALA A 104 5.00 13.79 12.38
N PRO A 105 4.57 14.58 13.38
CA PRO A 105 4.92 15.99 13.45
C PRO A 105 6.43 16.20 13.35
N GLY A 106 6.88 17.05 12.44
CA GLY A 106 8.29 17.34 12.22
C GLY A 106 9.06 16.32 11.39
N ALA A 107 8.45 15.17 11.03
CA ALA A 107 9.05 14.18 10.15
C ALA A 107 8.82 14.51 8.67
N HIS A 108 9.54 13.79 7.80
CA HIS A 108 9.36 13.84 6.36
C HIS A 108 9.19 12.40 5.81
N ALA A 109 8.15 12.18 5.02
CA ALA A 109 7.87 10.88 4.42
C ALA A 109 8.56 10.74 3.06
N VAL A 110 9.22 9.62 2.83
CA VAL A 110 9.60 9.17 1.49
C VAL A 110 8.63 8.06 1.10
N VAL A 111 7.72 8.39 0.19
CA VAL A 111 6.68 7.47 -0.30
C VAL A 111 7.21 6.73 -1.51
N ASN A 112 7.41 5.43 -1.33
CA ASN A 112 7.80 4.51 -2.38
C ASN A 112 6.56 4.04 -3.12
N LEU A 113 6.56 4.13 -4.44
CA LEU A 113 5.42 3.81 -5.29
C LEU A 113 5.88 3.26 -6.65
N ASP A 114 4.99 2.68 -7.39
CA ASP A 114 5.28 2.20 -8.72
C ASP A 114 5.40 3.34 -9.75
N GLY A 115 5.72 2.99 -11.00
CA GLY A 115 5.89 3.95 -12.10
C GLY A 115 4.61 4.23 -12.89
N ALA A 116 3.43 4.13 -12.29
CA ALA A 116 2.16 4.39 -12.97
C ALA A 116 2.05 5.82 -13.52
N GLY A 117 1.24 6.00 -14.56
CA GLY A 117 1.15 7.28 -15.27
C GLY A 117 0.63 8.44 -14.41
N TRP A 118 -0.26 8.16 -13.46
CA TRP A 118 -0.85 9.12 -12.52
C TRP A 118 0.08 9.51 -11.37
N HIS A 119 1.21 8.83 -11.21
CA HIS A 119 2.26 9.15 -10.24
C HIS A 119 3.31 10.15 -10.78
N LYS A 120 3.16 10.62 -12.01
CA LYS A 120 4.17 11.50 -12.62
C LYS A 120 4.06 12.92 -12.07
N THR A 121 5.17 13.39 -11.49
CA THR A 121 5.34 14.79 -11.11
C THR A 121 5.48 15.69 -12.35
N GLY A 122 5.05 16.95 -12.23
CA GLY A 122 5.14 17.93 -13.33
C GLY A 122 3.85 18.18 -14.10
N GLY A 123 2.71 17.70 -13.57
CA GLY A 123 1.36 17.94 -14.10
C GLY A 123 0.38 18.39 -13.02
N ARG A 124 -0.73 17.63 -12.88
CA ARG A 124 -1.77 17.88 -11.89
C ARG A 124 -1.51 17.23 -10.53
N LEU A 125 -0.36 16.52 -10.37
CA LEU A 125 -0.03 15.85 -9.12
C LEU A 125 0.50 16.86 -8.10
N HIS A 126 -0.20 16.97 -6.97
CA HIS A 126 0.17 17.81 -5.85
C HIS A 126 0.81 16.96 -4.74
N VAL A 127 2.11 17.14 -4.53
CA VAL A 127 2.85 16.44 -3.48
C VAL A 127 2.96 17.37 -2.27
N PRO A 128 2.44 16.98 -1.08
CA PRO A 128 2.57 17.78 0.14
C PRO A 128 4.04 18.02 0.53
N ASP A 129 4.33 19.15 1.20
CA ASP A 129 5.69 19.56 1.56
C ASP A 129 6.44 18.58 2.49
N ASN A 130 5.71 17.78 3.24
CA ASN A 130 6.27 16.74 4.12
C ASN A 130 6.40 15.37 3.43
N ILE A 131 6.23 15.31 2.11
CA ILE A 131 6.34 14.08 1.31
C ILE A 131 7.35 14.27 0.18
N SER A 132 8.16 13.25 -0.07
CA SER A 132 8.91 13.04 -1.30
C SER A 132 8.48 11.72 -1.93
N LEU A 133 8.37 11.68 -3.26
CA LEU A 133 8.06 10.47 -4.00
C LEU A 133 9.35 9.78 -4.46
N LEU A 134 9.44 8.47 -4.25
CA LEU A 134 10.53 7.64 -4.73
C LEU A 134 9.97 6.51 -5.60
N PRO A 135 10.00 6.67 -6.94
CA PRO A 135 9.54 5.64 -7.85
C PRO A 135 10.40 4.36 -7.73
N LEU A 136 9.74 3.23 -7.56
CA LEU A 136 10.38 1.92 -7.60
C LEU A 136 10.77 1.55 -9.05
N PRO A 137 11.78 0.69 -9.23
CA PRO A 137 12.11 0.16 -10.55
C PRO A 137 10.89 -0.49 -11.20
N ARG A 138 10.74 -0.29 -12.50
CA ARG A 138 9.65 -0.92 -13.28
C ARG A 138 9.72 -2.45 -13.16
N TYR A 139 8.55 -3.09 -13.15
CA TYR A 139 8.43 -4.55 -13.11
C TYR A 139 9.12 -5.20 -11.90
N SER A 140 9.07 -4.56 -10.74
CA SER A 140 9.67 -5.05 -9.50
C SER A 140 8.66 -5.06 -8.34
N PRO A 141 7.50 -5.74 -8.47
CA PRO A 141 6.49 -5.79 -7.41
C PRO A 141 7.04 -6.39 -6.12
N GLU A 142 8.04 -7.28 -6.22
CA GLU A 142 8.71 -7.86 -5.06
C GLU A 142 9.41 -6.83 -4.15
N LEU A 143 9.64 -5.63 -4.65
CA LEU A 143 10.19 -4.52 -3.88
C LEU A 143 9.10 -3.72 -3.15
N ASN A 144 7.81 -3.85 -3.53
CA ASN A 144 6.73 -3.16 -2.85
C ASN A 144 6.07 -4.08 -1.80
N PRO A 145 6.31 -3.86 -0.49
CA PRO A 145 5.73 -4.70 0.55
C PRO A 145 4.20 -4.55 0.67
N VAL A 146 3.57 -3.56 0.06
CA VAL A 146 2.12 -3.39 0.04
C VAL A 146 1.45 -4.55 -0.70
N GLU A 147 2.13 -5.20 -1.63
CA GLU A 147 1.64 -6.43 -2.26
C GLU A 147 1.33 -7.55 -1.22
N ASN A 148 2.12 -7.64 -0.15
CA ASN A 148 1.84 -8.56 0.94
C ASN A 148 0.64 -8.12 1.78
N ILE A 149 0.42 -6.80 1.92
CA ILE A 149 -0.78 -6.25 2.54
C ILE A 149 -2.01 -6.67 1.72
N TRP A 150 -1.97 -6.51 0.39
CA TRP A 150 -3.07 -6.94 -0.48
C TRP A 150 -3.34 -8.43 -0.37
N GLN A 151 -2.30 -9.24 -0.33
CA GLN A 151 -2.45 -10.69 -0.14
C GLN A 151 -3.10 -11.00 1.21
N PHE A 152 -2.67 -10.35 2.29
CA PHE A 152 -3.23 -10.52 3.62
C PHE A 152 -4.71 -10.12 3.67
N LEU A 153 -5.09 -8.94 3.12
CA LEU A 153 -6.47 -8.47 3.09
C LEU A 153 -7.37 -9.39 2.26
N ARG A 154 -6.90 -9.83 1.09
CA ARG A 154 -7.64 -10.79 0.26
C ARG A 154 -7.87 -12.11 0.99
N GLN A 155 -6.85 -12.67 1.62
CA GLN A 155 -6.94 -13.98 2.27
C GLN A 155 -7.80 -13.98 3.52
N ASN A 156 -7.86 -12.88 4.26
CA ASN A 156 -8.51 -12.84 5.57
C ASN A 156 -9.86 -12.12 5.57
N TYR A 157 -10.13 -11.21 4.61
CA TYR A 157 -11.31 -10.34 4.68
C TYR A 157 -12.08 -10.23 3.37
N LEU A 158 -11.42 -10.24 2.19
CA LEU A 158 -12.03 -9.82 0.94
C LEU A 158 -12.28 -10.97 -0.06
N ALA A 159 -11.65 -12.13 0.13
CA ALA A 159 -11.86 -13.27 -0.74
C ALA A 159 -13.13 -14.05 -0.39
N ASN A 160 -13.62 -14.86 -1.35
CA ASN A 160 -14.82 -15.70 -1.21
C ASN A 160 -16.11 -14.91 -0.86
N SER A 161 -16.13 -13.60 -1.16
CA SER A 161 -17.25 -12.70 -0.87
C SER A 161 -18.07 -12.40 -2.12
N VAL A 162 -19.37 -12.18 -1.93
CA VAL A 162 -20.31 -11.72 -2.96
C VAL A 162 -20.87 -10.38 -2.50
N TYR A 163 -20.57 -9.34 -3.24
CA TYR A 163 -21.00 -7.98 -2.93
C TYR A 163 -22.26 -7.62 -3.70
N GLN A 164 -23.36 -7.34 -3.03
CA GLN A 164 -24.64 -7.05 -3.67
C GLN A 164 -24.68 -5.66 -4.33
N THR A 165 -23.98 -4.70 -3.75
CA THR A 165 -23.93 -3.29 -4.21
C THR A 165 -22.50 -2.75 -4.15
N TYR A 166 -22.28 -1.59 -4.76
CA TYR A 166 -21.03 -0.85 -4.69
C TYR A 166 -20.69 -0.46 -3.24
N GLU A 167 -21.68 -0.01 -2.47
CA GLU A 167 -21.51 0.36 -1.06
C GLU A 167 -21.00 -0.82 -0.24
N ALA A 168 -21.51 -2.04 -0.50
CA ALA A 168 -21.02 -3.24 0.18
C ALA A 168 -19.53 -3.54 -0.14
N ILE A 169 -19.04 -3.18 -1.33
CA ILE A 169 -17.61 -3.28 -1.66
C ILE A 169 -16.83 -2.25 -0.87
N VAL A 170 -17.31 -1.01 -0.80
CA VAL A 170 -16.67 0.07 -0.04
C VAL A 170 -16.58 -0.29 1.45
N ASP A 171 -17.69 -0.73 2.05
CA ASP A 171 -17.75 -1.11 3.46
C ASP A 171 -16.78 -2.25 3.76
N ALA A 172 -16.75 -3.29 2.93
CA ALA A 172 -15.83 -4.40 3.10
C ALA A 172 -14.35 -3.97 3.00
N CYS A 173 -14.02 -3.05 2.11
CA CYS A 173 -12.67 -2.49 2.00
C CYS A 173 -12.31 -1.68 3.26
N CYS A 174 -13.23 -0.85 3.75
CA CYS A 174 -13.05 -0.06 4.96
C CYS A 174 -12.85 -0.95 6.19
N ASP A 175 -13.69 -1.97 6.36
CA ASP A 175 -13.61 -2.91 7.48
C ASP A 175 -12.30 -3.70 7.46
N ALA A 176 -11.90 -4.21 6.28
CA ALA A 176 -10.65 -4.93 6.10
C ALA A 176 -9.43 -4.05 6.43
N TRP A 177 -9.43 -2.81 5.97
CA TRP A 177 -8.34 -1.87 6.25
C TRP A 177 -8.30 -1.46 7.72
N ASN A 178 -9.46 -1.17 8.31
CA ASN A 178 -9.57 -0.82 9.73
C ASN A 178 -9.09 -1.96 10.63
N ALA A 179 -9.43 -3.21 10.29
CA ALA A 179 -8.92 -4.38 11.00
C ALA A 179 -7.40 -4.51 10.90
N LEU A 180 -6.81 -4.23 9.74
CA LEU A 180 -5.36 -4.22 9.55
C LEU A 180 -4.68 -3.16 10.41
N VAL A 181 -5.15 -1.91 10.37
CA VAL A 181 -4.51 -0.80 11.11
C VAL A 181 -4.74 -0.89 12.63
N ALA A 182 -5.77 -1.60 13.08
CA ALA A 182 -5.97 -1.96 14.48
C ALA A 182 -4.95 -2.99 14.99
N ALA A 183 -4.18 -3.63 14.08
CA ALA A 183 -3.15 -4.61 14.42
C ALA A 183 -1.75 -4.15 13.91
N PRO A 184 -1.11 -3.16 14.55
CA PRO A 184 0.18 -2.58 14.11
C PRO A 184 1.28 -3.62 13.90
N GLU A 185 1.31 -4.66 14.72
CA GLU A 185 2.30 -5.73 14.61
C GLU A 185 2.14 -6.55 13.33
N THR A 186 0.92 -6.67 12.82
CA THR A 186 0.66 -7.30 11.53
C THR A 186 1.31 -6.50 10.41
N ILE A 187 1.14 -5.16 10.39
CA ILE A 187 1.79 -4.27 9.40
C ILE A 187 3.31 -4.42 9.49
N ARG A 188 3.89 -4.38 10.70
CA ARG A 188 5.33 -4.57 10.90
C ARG A 188 5.80 -5.91 10.36
N SER A 189 5.11 -6.99 10.72
CA SER A 189 5.50 -8.35 10.35
C SER A 189 5.50 -8.59 8.83
N ILE A 190 4.43 -8.15 8.14
CA ILE A 190 4.24 -8.50 6.71
C ILE A 190 4.85 -7.48 5.75
N ALA A 191 5.03 -6.23 6.18
CA ALA A 191 5.53 -5.15 5.33
C ALA A 191 6.98 -4.72 5.63
N SER A 192 7.61 -5.13 6.74
CA SER A 192 9.03 -4.82 6.98
C SER A 192 9.94 -5.51 5.98
N ARG A 193 11.00 -4.82 5.62
CA ARG A 193 12.05 -5.31 4.72
C ARG A 193 13.41 -4.95 5.31
N ALA A 194 14.19 -5.95 5.67
CA ALA A 194 15.52 -5.75 6.27
C ALA A 194 16.45 -4.86 5.43
N TRP A 195 16.29 -4.86 4.11
CA TRP A 195 17.07 -3.99 3.22
C TRP A 195 16.61 -2.53 3.22
N ALA A 196 15.41 -2.23 3.74
CA ALA A 196 14.87 -0.87 3.87
C ALA A 196 15.09 -0.29 5.28
N GLU A 197 15.28 -1.14 6.29
CA GLU A 197 15.50 -0.69 7.69
C GLU A 197 16.81 0.07 7.88
N ALA A 198 17.79 -0.15 7.02
CA ALA A 198 19.10 0.50 7.08
C ALA A 198 19.11 1.99 6.64
N VAL A 199 17.95 2.60 6.42
CA VAL A 199 17.83 3.98 5.91
C VAL A 199 17.70 5.02 7.03
N ASN A 200 17.36 4.61 8.25
CA ASN A 200 17.42 5.50 9.42
C ASN A 200 18.80 5.36 10.08
N PRO A 201 19.69 6.38 9.96
CA PRO A 201 20.93 6.43 10.70
C PRO A 201 20.68 6.66 12.19
#